data_f8481cc5130595dfdc73f9aa4acf5e61
#
_entry.id   f8481cc5130595dfdc73f9aa4acf5e61
#
_cell.length_a   1.000
_cell.length_b   1.000
_cell.length_c   1.000
_cell.angle_alpha   90.00
_cell.angle_beta   90.00
_cell.angle_gamma   90.00
#
_symmetry.space_group_name_H-M   'P 1'
#
loop_
_entity.id
_entity.type
_entity.pdbx_description
1 polymer ?
#
loop_
_entity_poly.entity_id
_entity_poly.type
_entity_poly.pdbx_seq_one_letter_code
_entity_poly.pdbx_strand_id
1 'polypeptide(L)'
;MGISPHSARDLILQNLGPGQRLLAVSKLQPSQKIRALFAEGQSDFAENYVQEALEKITELADLKISWHLIGPIQKNKVKLLKKNFDYIHSVDSLALAQKISEAAETLGHVQKVFIQLNLSGEGSKSGFSRDDFGTAWPELSNLAGLQIVGLMTMPPLENEPEKNRAFFHELKYIGNKLNLYEYSMGTSHDYQIALQEGATWIRLGTMLFGERK
;
A
#
# COMPACT_ATOMS: atom_id res chain seq x y z
N MET A 1 33.51 0.56 -21.62
CA MET A 1 32.26 -0.02 -21.12
C MET A 1 31.44 1.14 -20.57
N GLY A 2 30.44 1.62 -21.30
CA GLY A 2 29.61 2.73 -20.86
C GLY A 2 28.72 2.25 -19.72
N ILE A 3 28.76 2.94 -18.59
CA ILE A 3 27.81 2.76 -17.49
C ILE A 3 26.44 3.11 -18.07
N SER A 4 25.57 2.12 -18.18
CA SER A 4 24.16 2.36 -18.53
C SER A 4 23.59 3.36 -17.51
N PRO A 5 22.89 4.42 -17.93
CA PRO A 5 22.27 5.31 -16.98
C PRO A 5 21.37 4.48 -16.05
N HIS A 6 21.57 4.65 -14.72
CA HIS A 6 20.75 3.96 -13.74
C HIS A 6 19.27 4.22 -14.04
N SER A 7 18.45 3.18 -14.01
CA SER A 7 17.01 3.36 -14.15
C SER A 7 16.46 4.20 -13.00
N ALA A 8 15.33 4.86 -13.20
CA ALA A 8 14.69 5.62 -12.11
C ALA A 8 14.47 4.75 -10.86
N ARG A 9 14.20 3.46 -11.08
CA ARG A 9 14.09 2.47 -10.02
C ARG A 9 15.40 2.31 -9.24
N ASP A 10 16.53 2.14 -9.92
CA ASP A 10 17.83 1.95 -9.27
C ASP A 10 18.23 3.13 -8.41
N LEU A 11 17.96 4.36 -8.88
CA LEU A 11 18.18 5.58 -8.10
C LEU A 11 17.33 5.62 -6.82
N ILE A 12 16.09 5.12 -6.88
CA ILE A 12 15.22 5.04 -5.70
C ILE A 12 15.76 3.98 -4.74
N LEU A 13 16.12 2.80 -5.24
CA LEU A 13 16.61 1.69 -4.41
C LEU A 13 17.88 2.03 -3.64
N GLN A 14 18.77 2.86 -4.21
CA GLN A 14 19.98 3.33 -3.52
C GLN A 14 19.68 4.17 -2.27
N ASN A 15 18.49 4.75 -2.17
CA ASN A 15 18.05 5.53 -1.00
C ASN A 15 17.30 4.69 0.04
N LEU A 16 17.04 3.41 -0.23
CA LEU A 16 16.33 2.55 0.70
C LEU A 16 17.29 1.94 1.72
N GLY A 17 16.93 2.05 2.99
CA GLY A 17 17.59 1.36 4.09
C GLY A 17 17.10 -0.08 4.30
N PRO A 18 17.70 -0.81 5.23
CA PRO A 18 17.28 -2.17 5.57
C PRO A 18 15.80 -2.24 5.94
N GLY A 19 15.07 -3.18 5.33
CA GLY A 19 13.63 -3.39 5.57
C GLY A 19 12.71 -2.42 4.85
N GLN A 20 13.24 -1.41 4.13
CA GLN A 20 12.46 -0.50 3.31
C GLN A 20 12.27 -1.07 1.91
N ARG A 21 11.08 -0.92 1.34
CA ARG A 21 10.66 -1.54 0.09
C ARG A 21 9.97 -0.52 -0.83
N LEU A 22 10.19 -0.69 -2.13
CA LEU A 22 9.55 0.09 -3.17
C LEU A 22 8.31 -0.66 -3.67
N LEU A 23 7.16 -0.03 -3.57
CA LEU A 23 5.90 -0.48 -4.16
C LEU A 23 5.63 0.33 -5.42
N ALA A 24 5.70 -0.32 -6.59
CA ALA A 24 5.47 0.31 -7.88
C ALA A 24 3.96 0.48 -8.14
N VAL A 25 3.47 1.71 -8.13
CA VAL A 25 2.05 2.01 -8.32
C VAL A 25 1.72 2.07 -9.81
N SER A 26 1.14 0.99 -10.33
CA SER A 26 0.90 0.75 -11.75
C SER A 26 -0.51 1.09 -12.25
N LYS A 27 -1.34 1.73 -11.42
CA LYS A 27 -2.68 2.17 -11.82
C LYS A 27 -2.65 2.98 -13.11
N LEU A 28 -3.56 2.69 -14.05
CA LEU A 28 -3.68 3.32 -15.35
C LEU A 28 -2.44 3.19 -16.24
N GLN A 29 -1.57 2.22 -15.96
CA GLN A 29 -0.43 1.91 -16.81
C GLN A 29 -0.67 0.59 -17.56
N PRO A 30 -0.24 0.46 -18.82
CA PRO A 30 -0.40 -0.77 -19.58
C PRO A 30 0.50 -1.88 -19.02
N SER A 31 0.07 -3.13 -19.18
CA SER A 31 0.78 -4.34 -18.71
C SER A 31 2.21 -4.46 -19.27
N GLN A 32 2.46 -3.92 -20.47
CA GLN A 32 3.79 -3.89 -21.07
C GLN A 32 4.80 -3.10 -20.23
N LYS A 33 4.39 -1.99 -19.61
CA LYS A 33 5.27 -1.21 -18.73
C LYS A 33 5.54 -1.94 -17.41
N ILE A 34 4.54 -2.69 -16.90
CA ILE A 34 4.71 -3.53 -15.71
C ILE A 34 5.72 -4.64 -16.03
N ARG A 35 5.57 -5.31 -17.16
CA ARG A 35 6.49 -6.36 -17.62
C ARG A 35 7.92 -5.83 -17.77
N ALA A 36 8.08 -4.64 -18.34
CA ALA A 36 9.40 -4.00 -18.49
C ALA A 36 10.05 -3.74 -17.13
N LEU A 37 9.30 -3.15 -16.18
CA LEU A 37 9.82 -2.87 -14.84
C LEU A 37 10.06 -4.15 -14.02
N PHE A 38 9.27 -5.21 -14.25
CA PHE A 38 9.50 -6.52 -13.66
C PHE A 38 10.83 -7.13 -14.17
N ALA A 39 11.13 -6.98 -15.45
CA ALA A 39 12.41 -7.42 -16.03
C ALA A 39 13.63 -6.69 -15.44
N GLU A 40 13.44 -5.46 -14.93
CA GLU A 40 14.43 -4.72 -14.15
C GLU A 40 14.52 -5.20 -12.68
N GLY A 41 13.73 -6.19 -12.27
CA GLY A 41 13.76 -6.79 -10.93
C GLY A 41 12.76 -6.19 -9.93
N GLN A 42 11.75 -5.42 -10.38
CA GLN A 42 10.65 -5.01 -9.52
C GLN A 42 9.64 -6.15 -9.39
N SER A 43 9.33 -6.56 -8.15
CA SER A 43 8.37 -7.65 -7.89
C SER A 43 7.04 -7.17 -7.31
N ASP A 44 7.05 -6.07 -6.58
CA ASP A 44 5.90 -5.58 -5.83
C ASP A 44 5.20 -4.46 -6.59
N PHE A 45 3.95 -4.71 -7.02
CA PHE A 45 3.15 -3.77 -7.79
C PHE A 45 1.82 -3.48 -7.09
N ALA A 46 1.36 -2.24 -7.21
CA ALA A 46 0.12 -1.81 -6.56
C ALA A 46 -0.89 -1.22 -7.53
N GLU A 47 -2.14 -1.59 -7.31
CA GLU A 47 -3.29 -1.09 -8.04
C GLU A 47 -4.28 -0.35 -7.13
N ASN A 48 -5.02 0.58 -7.73
CA ASN A 48 -6.08 1.29 -7.02
C ASN A 48 -7.47 0.72 -7.29
N TYR A 49 -7.66 0.08 -8.44
CA TYR A 49 -8.97 -0.36 -8.92
C TYR A 49 -8.99 -1.87 -9.06
N VAL A 50 -9.91 -2.54 -8.36
CA VAL A 50 -9.97 -4.01 -8.32
C VAL A 50 -10.13 -4.62 -9.71
N GLN A 51 -11.01 -4.05 -10.56
CA GLN A 51 -11.25 -4.59 -11.90
C GLN A 51 -10.00 -4.50 -12.78
N GLU A 52 -9.36 -3.32 -12.84
CA GLU A 52 -8.12 -3.12 -13.57
C GLU A 52 -7.01 -4.06 -13.09
N ALA A 53 -6.91 -4.24 -11.76
CA ALA A 53 -5.96 -5.17 -11.18
C ALA A 53 -6.18 -6.61 -11.66
N LEU A 54 -7.42 -7.09 -11.66
CA LEU A 54 -7.75 -8.46 -12.08
C LEU A 54 -7.43 -8.72 -13.56
N GLU A 55 -7.65 -7.74 -14.44
CA GLU A 55 -7.25 -7.82 -15.84
C GLU A 55 -5.73 -7.98 -15.97
N LYS A 56 -4.95 -7.12 -15.29
CA LYS A 56 -3.48 -7.17 -15.28
C LYS A 56 -2.93 -8.44 -14.64
N ILE A 57 -3.50 -8.92 -13.55
CA ILE A 57 -3.14 -10.19 -12.91
C ILE A 57 -3.29 -11.34 -13.90
N THR A 58 -4.36 -11.33 -14.71
CA THR A 58 -4.61 -12.33 -15.73
C THR A 58 -3.62 -12.22 -16.88
N GLU A 59 -3.35 -11.00 -17.40
CA GLU A 59 -2.44 -10.74 -18.51
C GLU A 59 -0.98 -11.03 -18.15
N LEU A 60 -0.61 -10.94 -16.88
CA LEU A 60 0.76 -11.10 -16.38
C LEU A 60 0.92 -12.36 -15.49
N ALA A 61 0.03 -13.34 -15.65
CA ALA A 61 0.04 -14.56 -14.84
C ALA A 61 1.31 -15.42 -15.02
N ASP A 62 2.08 -15.18 -16.06
CA ASP A 62 3.39 -15.79 -16.30
C ASP A 62 4.52 -15.21 -15.43
N LEU A 63 4.27 -14.07 -14.76
CA LEU A 63 5.23 -13.38 -13.90
C LEU A 63 4.91 -13.61 -12.41
N LYS A 64 5.96 -13.72 -11.61
CA LYS A 64 5.83 -13.83 -10.14
C LYS A 64 5.71 -12.45 -9.51
N ILE A 65 4.63 -11.75 -9.78
CA ILE A 65 4.34 -10.44 -9.23
C ILE A 65 3.63 -10.60 -7.87
N SER A 66 4.11 -9.87 -6.86
CA SER A 66 3.37 -9.63 -5.62
C SER A 66 2.42 -8.45 -5.84
N TRP A 67 1.12 -8.74 -5.82
CA TRP A 67 0.09 -7.74 -6.07
C TRP A 67 -0.43 -7.12 -4.79
N HIS A 68 -0.44 -5.79 -4.76
CA HIS A 68 -0.94 -5.01 -3.64
C HIS A 68 -2.15 -4.17 -4.06
N LEU A 69 -3.17 -4.10 -3.23
CA LEU A 69 -4.31 -3.20 -3.42
C LEU A 69 -4.18 -2.01 -2.46
N ILE A 70 -4.10 -0.80 -3.01
CA ILE A 70 -3.89 0.42 -2.23
C ILE A 70 -5.03 1.44 -2.38
N GLY A 71 -5.95 1.22 -3.31
CA GLY A 71 -7.11 2.09 -3.51
C GLY A 71 -8.32 1.69 -2.65
N PRO A 72 -9.33 2.56 -2.54
CA PRO A 72 -10.51 2.31 -1.72
C PRO A 72 -11.30 1.11 -2.22
N ILE A 73 -11.78 0.30 -1.29
CA ILE A 73 -12.52 -0.92 -1.59
C ILE A 73 -14.00 -0.72 -1.24
N GLN A 74 -14.84 -0.77 -2.25
CA GLN A 74 -16.28 -0.84 -2.03
C GLN A 74 -16.65 -2.22 -1.44
N LYS A 75 -17.47 -2.26 -0.39
CA LYS A 75 -17.84 -3.49 0.32
C LYS A 75 -18.44 -4.59 -0.59
N ASN A 76 -19.15 -4.20 -1.66
CA ASN A 76 -19.71 -5.13 -2.64
C ASN A 76 -18.65 -5.73 -3.58
N LYS A 77 -17.45 -5.18 -3.62
CA LYS A 77 -16.32 -5.68 -4.44
C LYS A 77 -15.41 -6.65 -3.69
N VAL A 78 -15.56 -6.80 -2.37
CA VAL A 78 -14.75 -7.71 -1.54
C VAL A 78 -14.73 -9.14 -2.11
N LYS A 79 -15.87 -9.63 -2.60
CA LYS A 79 -15.96 -10.95 -3.24
C LYS A 79 -15.06 -11.14 -4.47
N LEU A 80 -14.58 -10.06 -5.09
CA LEU A 80 -13.67 -10.09 -6.24
C LEU A 80 -12.19 -10.19 -5.84
N LEU A 81 -11.86 -9.89 -4.58
CA LEU A 81 -10.47 -9.90 -4.11
C LEU A 81 -9.88 -11.31 -4.17
N LYS A 82 -10.63 -12.33 -3.74
CA LYS A 82 -10.21 -13.73 -3.69
C LYS A 82 -8.78 -13.84 -3.08
N LYS A 83 -7.91 -14.65 -3.70
CA LYS A 83 -6.47 -14.77 -3.37
C LYS A 83 -5.57 -14.01 -4.35
N ASN A 84 -6.08 -12.92 -4.94
CA ASN A 84 -5.40 -12.20 -6.01
C ASN A 84 -4.40 -11.15 -5.51
N PHE A 85 -4.47 -10.81 -4.23
CA PHE A 85 -3.61 -9.77 -3.64
C PHE A 85 -2.85 -10.34 -2.45
N ASP A 86 -1.53 -10.15 -2.45
CA ASP A 86 -0.69 -10.51 -1.29
C ASP A 86 -0.95 -9.56 -0.13
N TYR A 87 -1.19 -8.27 -0.43
CA TYR A 87 -1.45 -7.24 0.57
C TYR A 87 -2.59 -6.33 0.17
N ILE A 88 -3.38 -5.91 1.16
CA ILE A 88 -4.38 -4.85 1.03
C ILE A 88 -3.99 -3.73 1.99
N HIS A 89 -3.73 -2.51 1.46
CA HIS A 89 -3.25 -1.39 2.26
C HIS A 89 -4.35 -0.44 2.73
N SER A 90 -5.56 -0.59 2.23
CA SER A 90 -6.64 0.38 2.33
C SER A 90 -7.84 -0.08 3.16
N VAL A 91 -7.57 -0.83 4.24
CA VAL A 91 -8.65 -1.23 5.17
C VAL A 91 -8.97 -0.04 6.07
N ASP A 92 -10.05 0.65 5.78
CA ASP A 92 -10.42 1.96 6.32
C ASP A 92 -11.58 1.94 7.32
N SER A 93 -12.16 0.78 7.58
CA SER A 93 -13.30 0.62 8.50
C SER A 93 -13.42 -0.80 9.03
N LEU A 94 -13.93 -0.95 10.24
CA LEU A 94 -14.19 -2.25 10.86
C LEU A 94 -15.11 -3.12 9.98
N ALA A 95 -16.17 -2.52 9.44
CA ALA A 95 -17.11 -3.24 8.58
C ALA A 95 -16.47 -3.73 7.24
N LEU A 96 -15.43 -3.05 6.73
CA LEU A 96 -14.65 -3.55 5.59
C LEU A 96 -13.73 -4.68 6.03
N ALA A 97 -13.05 -4.53 7.17
CA ALA A 97 -12.17 -5.54 7.74
C ALA A 97 -12.89 -6.86 7.98
N GLN A 98 -14.05 -6.81 8.62
CA GLN A 98 -14.92 -7.98 8.85
C GLN A 98 -15.28 -8.71 7.55
N LYS A 99 -15.71 -7.96 6.51
CA LYS A 99 -16.04 -8.56 5.20
C LYS A 99 -14.85 -9.19 4.50
N ILE A 100 -13.65 -8.60 4.61
CA ILE A 100 -12.44 -9.18 4.04
C ILE A 100 -12.06 -10.45 4.82
N SER A 101 -12.16 -10.43 6.16
CA SER A 101 -11.92 -11.59 7.00
C SER A 101 -12.84 -12.77 6.63
N GLU A 102 -14.15 -12.53 6.60
CA GLU A 102 -15.15 -13.55 6.21
C GLU A 102 -14.86 -14.15 4.82
N ALA A 103 -14.51 -13.30 3.86
CA ALA A 103 -14.18 -13.74 2.50
C ALA A 103 -12.88 -14.57 2.47
N ALA A 104 -11.87 -14.18 3.24
CA ALA A 104 -10.61 -14.90 3.34
C ALA A 104 -10.80 -16.27 4.01
N GLU A 105 -11.53 -16.33 5.13
CA GLU A 105 -11.87 -17.56 5.84
C GLU A 105 -12.64 -18.54 4.94
N THR A 106 -13.64 -18.05 4.20
CA THR A 106 -14.40 -18.84 3.23
C THR A 106 -13.50 -19.50 2.17
N LEU A 107 -12.40 -18.84 1.80
CA LEU A 107 -11.43 -19.33 0.82
C LEU A 107 -10.27 -20.11 1.48
N GLY A 108 -10.27 -20.28 2.80
CA GLY A 108 -9.25 -21.02 3.53
C GLY A 108 -7.87 -20.35 3.44
N HIS A 109 -7.79 -19.02 3.58
CA HIS A 109 -6.52 -18.30 3.69
C HIS A 109 -6.60 -17.14 4.69
N VAL A 110 -5.47 -16.53 5.00
CA VAL A 110 -5.35 -15.34 5.84
C VAL A 110 -4.83 -14.21 4.99
N GLN A 111 -5.60 -13.12 4.88
CA GLN A 111 -5.24 -11.97 4.07
C GLN A 111 -4.35 -11.00 4.87
N LYS A 112 -3.17 -10.66 4.32
CA LYS A 112 -2.32 -9.62 4.89
C LYS A 112 -2.90 -8.24 4.59
N VAL A 113 -3.05 -7.43 5.65
CA VAL A 113 -3.66 -6.09 5.53
C VAL A 113 -2.88 -5.03 6.31
N PHE A 114 -2.94 -3.81 5.80
CA PHE A 114 -2.64 -2.59 6.55
C PHE A 114 -3.94 -1.91 6.90
N ILE A 115 -4.03 -1.38 8.11
CA ILE A 115 -5.14 -0.52 8.51
C ILE A 115 -4.83 0.92 8.11
N GLN A 116 -5.73 1.51 7.34
CA GLN A 116 -5.58 2.90 6.88
C GLN A 116 -6.09 3.88 7.93
N LEU A 117 -5.22 4.80 8.35
CA LEU A 117 -5.55 5.88 9.27
C LEU A 117 -5.63 7.22 8.54
N ASN A 118 -6.67 7.98 8.82
CA ASN A 118 -6.83 9.38 8.42
C ASN A 118 -6.35 10.28 9.57
N LEU A 119 -5.06 10.57 9.57
CA LEU A 119 -4.43 11.37 10.61
C LEU A 119 -4.58 12.87 10.38
N SER A 120 -4.92 13.31 9.16
CA SER A 120 -5.16 14.72 8.85
C SER A 120 -6.53 15.22 9.30
N GLY A 121 -7.48 14.33 9.58
CA GLY A 121 -8.84 14.68 9.98
C GLY A 121 -9.71 15.24 8.86
N GLU A 122 -9.25 15.18 7.59
CA GLU A 122 -10.05 15.62 6.45
C GLU A 122 -11.20 14.66 6.19
N GLY A 123 -12.43 15.13 6.31
CA GLY A 123 -13.64 14.31 6.13
C GLY A 123 -13.80 13.69 4.72
N SER A 124 -13.07 14.20 3.73
CA SER A 124 -13.08 13.69 2.36
C SER A 124 -12.16 12.46 2.16
N LYS A 125 -11.30 12.14 3.13
CA LYS A 125 -10.33 11.05 3.02
C LYS A 125 -10.79 9.80 3.77
N SER A 126 -10.60 8.66 3.12
CA SER A 126 -10.81 7.34 3.73
C SER A 126 -9.78 7.07 4.83
N GLY A 127 -10.14 6.26 5.79
CA GLY A 127 -9.28 5.85 6.91
C GLY A 127 -9.99 6.03 8.25
N PHE A 128 -9.61 5.22 9.22
CA PHE A 128 -10.07 5.40 10.58
C PHE A 128 -9.56 6.73 11.16
N SER A 129 -10.40 7.44 11.90
CA SER A 129 -9.89 8.43 12.82
C SER A 129 -9.09 7.76 13.96
N ARG A 130 -8.32 8.53 14.73
CA ARG A 130 -7.58 7.99 15.89
C ARG A 130 -8.49 7.29 16.89
N ASP A 131 -9.60 7.93 17.19
CA ASP A 131 -10.55 7.48 18.22
C ASP A 131 -11.32 6.24 17.73
N ASP A 132 -11.79 6.24 16.47
CA ASP A 132 -12.45 5.09 15.87
C ASP A 132 -11.53 3.90 15.78
N PHE A 133 -10.24 4.11 15.41
CA PHE A 133 -9.25 3.05 15.36
C PHE A 133 -9.00 2.44 16.74
N GLY A 134 -8.79 3.29 17.76
CA GLY A 134 -8.58 2.81 19.14
C GLY A 134 -9.77 1.99 19.66
N THR A 135 -10.98 2.43 19.34
CA THR A 135 -12.24 1.73 19.72
C THR A 135 -12.37 0.40 18.95
N ALA A 136 -12.02 0.37 17.67
CA ALA A 136 -12.14 -0.82 16.81
C ALA A 136 -11.03 -1.84 17.01
N TRP A 137 -9.87 -1.44 17.52
CA TRP A 137 -8.68 -2.28 17.59
C TRP A 137 -8.88 -3.64 18.26
N PRO A 138 -9.57 -3.75 19.42
CA PRO A 138 -9.80 -5.05 20.06
C PRO A 138 -10.52 -6.05 19.16
N GLU A 139 -11.45 -5.57 18.32
CA GLU A 139 -12.16 -6.43 17.39
C GLU A 139 -11.33 -6.71 16.13
N LEU A 140 -10.68 -5.68 15.55
CA LEU A 140 -9.81 -5.83 14.39
C LEU A 140 -8.72 -6.88 14.62
N SER A 141 -8.05 -6.84 15.77
CA SER A 141 -6.94 -7.75 16.09
C SER A 141 -7.36 -9.21 16.29
N ASN A 142 -8.66 -9.48 16.44
CA ASN A 142 -9.23 -10.81 16.61
C ASN A 142 -9.86 -11.39 15.33
N LEU A 143 -9.81 -10.68 14.20
CA LEU A 143 -10.37 -11.18 12.93
C LEU A 143 -9.50 -12.30 12.35
N ALA A 144 -9.98 -13.55 12.42
CA ALA A 144 -9.20 -14.74 12.10
C ALA A 144 -8.77 -14.84 10.63
N GLY A 145 -9.54 -14.25 9.70
CA GLY A 145 -9.20 -14.21 8.27
C GLY A 145 -8.18 -13.12 7.89
N LEU A 146 -7.71 -12.31 8.86
CA LEU A 146 -6.77 -11.22 8.60
C LEU A 146 -5.45 -11.41 9.36
N GLN A 147 -4.37 -11.03 8.69
CA GLN A 147 -3.09 -10.73 9.32
C GLN A 147 -2.85 -9.23 9.18
N ILE A 148 -3.06 -8.47 10.26
CA ILE A 148 -2.72 -7.05 10.28
C ILE A 148 -1.21 -6.95 10.41
N VAL A 149 -0.54 -6.54 9.33
CA VAL A 149 0.93 -6.45 9.27
C VAL A 149 1.43 -5.06 9.65
N GLY A 150 0.59 -4.04 9.53
CA GLY A 150 1.01 -2.66 9.78
C GLY A 150 -0.10 -1.62 9.55
N LEU A 151 0.32 -0.38 9.46
CA LEU A 151 -0.53 0.78 9.27
C LEU A 151 -0.21 1.52 7.97
N MET A 152 -1.22 2.18 7.42
CA MET A 152 -1.09 3.01 6.22
C MET A 152 -1.66 4.40 6.48
N THR A 153 -1.03 5.42 5.89
CA THR A 153 -1.60 6.77 5.84
C THR A 153 -1.31 7.46 4.52
N MET A 154 -2.17 8.42 4.18
CA MET A 154 -2.04 9.32 3.02
C MET A 154 -2.28 10.76 3.48
N PRO A 155 -1.23 11.50 3.85
CA PRO A 155 -1.35 12.93 4.16
C PRO A 155 -1.88 13.76 2.99
N PRO A 156 -2.27 15.02 3.21
CA PRO A 156 -2.65 15.94 2.14
C PRO A 156 -1.55 16.12 1.10
N LEU A 157 -1.90 15.98 -0.19
CA LEU A 157 -0.95 16.11 -1.29
C LEU A 157 -0.52 17.57 -1.53
N GLU A 158 -1.36 18.52 -1.14
CA GLU A 158 -1.11 19.97 -1.22
C GLU A 158 -0.14 20.49 -0.15
N ASN A 159 0.17 19.68 0.86
CA ASN A 159 1.17 20.04 1.84
C ASN A 159 2.56 20.05 1.22
N GLU A 160 3.41 20.96 1.68
CA GLU A 160 4.84 20.78 1.47
C GLU A 160 5.30 19.47 2.13
N PRO A 161 6.24 18.72 1.52
CA PRO A 161 6.62 17.39 2.01
C PRO A 161 6.98 17.35 3.49
N GLU A 162 7.68 18.35 3.98
CA GLU A 162 8.11 18.45 5.38
C GLU A 162 6.93 18.55 6.37
N LYS A 163 5.81 19.14 5.97
CA LYS A 163 4.60 19.20 6.80
C LYS A 163 3.97 17.82 7.02
N ASN A 164 4.24 16.87 6.13
CA ASN A 164 3.75 15.50 6.26
C ASN A 164 4.54 14.68 7.29
N ARG A 165 5.71 15.13 7.73
CA ARG A 165 6.55 14.46 8.74
C ARG A 165 5.77 14.12 10.00
N ALA A 166 4.97 15.04 10.50
CA ALA A 166 4.20 14.83 11.72
C ALA A 166 3.23 13.64 11.61
N PHE A 167 2.57 13.46 10.46
CA PHE A 167 1.67 12.34 10.20
C PHE A 167 2.41 11.01 10.12
N PHE A 168 3.60 10.98 9.51
CA PHE A 168 4.42 9.77 9.41
C PHE A 168 4.97 9.35 10.77
N HIS A 169 5.46 10.33 11.54
CA HIS A 169 5.91 10.10 12.91
C HIS A 169 4.78 9.54 13.78
N GLU A 170 3.61 10.14 13.70
CA GLU A 170 2.44 9.69 14.45
C GLU A 170 1.98 8.28 14.06
N LEU A 171 1.96 7.96 12.76
CA LEU A 171 1.63 6.61 12.29
C LEU A 171 2.55 5.57 12.94
N LYS A 172 3.85 5.84 12.92
CA LYS A 172 4.86 4.97 13.54
C LYS A 172 4.68 4.85 15.05
N TYR A 173 4.39 5.96 15.72
CA TYR A 173 4.13 5.95 17.15
C TYR A 173 2.93 5.06 17.51
N ILE A 174 1.82 5.16 16.77
CA ILE A 174 0.64 4.31 16.96
C ILE A 174 1.00 2.84 16.71
N GLY A 175 1.67 2.54 15.60
CA GLY A 175 2.03 1.17 15.26
C GLY A 175 2.95 0.53 16.30
N ASN A 176 3.97 1.23 16.77
CA ASN A 176 4.89 0.73 17.78
C ASN A 176 4.18 0.34 19.09
N LYS A 177 3.16 1.11 19.51
CA LYS A 177 2.34 0.76 20.69
C LYS A 177 1.55 -0.53 20.53
N LEU A 178 1.28 -0.95 19.30
CA LEU A 178 0.52 -2.15 18.97
C LEU A 178 1.41 -3.29 18.48
N ASN A 179 2.75 -3.16 18.56
CA ASN A 179 3.73 -4.10 18.02
C ASN A 179 3.56 -4.33 16.50
N LEU A 180 3.13 -3.32 15.78
CA LEU A 180 3.07 -3.29 14.32
C LEU A 180 4.28 -2.50 13.80
N TYR A 181 5.03 -3.11 12.89
CA TYR A 181 6.32 -2.55 12.43
C TYR A 181 6.37 -2.31 10.91
N GLU A 182 5.30 -2.56 10.18
CA GLU A 182 5.22 -2.22 8.77
C GLU A 182 4.40 -0.93 8.57
N TYR A 183 4.96 0.02 7.81
CA TYR A 183 4.37 1.34 7.58
C TYR A 183 4.32 1.64 6.08
N SER A 184 3.10 1.63 5.51
CA SER A 184 2.86 2.03 4.13
C SER A 184 2.57 3.52 4.08
N MET A 185 3.59 4.32 3.78
CA MET A 185 3.51 5.78 3.75
C MET A 185 4.56 6.37 2.81
N GLY A 186 4.31 7.57 2.30
CA GLY A 186 5.15 8.23 1.31
C GLY A 186 4.77 7.90 -0.13
N THR A 187 4.63 8.95 -0.91
CA THR A 187 4.34 8.95 -2.34
C THR A 187 5.44 9.71 -3.10
N SER A 188 5.34 9.86 -4.41
CA SER A 188 6.34 10.57 -5.22
C SER A 188 6.66 11.98 -4.70
N HIS A 189 5.74 12.59 -3.95
CA HIS A 189 5.90 13.93 -3.40
C HIS A 189 6.70 13.97 -2.09
N ASP A 190 6.54 12.98 -1.21
CA ASP A 190 6.98 13.03 0.19
C ASP A 190 7.71 11.76 0.69
N TYR A 191 8.05 10.82 -0.24
CA TYR A 191 8.65 9.54 0.14
C TYR A 191 9.98 9.67 0.90
N GLN A 192 10.78 10.70 0.61
CA GLN A 192 12.07 10.89 1.29
C GLN A 192 11.86 11.19 2.77
N ILE A 193 10.88 12.03 3.09
CA ILE A 193 10.48 12.31 4.48
C ILE A 193 9.90 11.07 5.14
N ALA A 194 9.06 10.32 4.41
CA ALA A 194 8.50 9.07 4.91
C ALA A 194 9.60 8.04 5.23
N LEU A 195 10.64 7.89 4.40
CA LEU A 195 11.79 7.02 4.66
C LEU A 195 12.54 7.42 5.94
N GLN A 196 12.76 8.71 6.15
CA GLN A 196 13.40 9.24 7.36
C GLN A 196 12.56 8.92 8.62
N GLU A 197 11.24 8.98 8.51
CA GLU A 197 10.32 8.63 9.60
C GLU A 197 10.09 7.11 9.76
N GLY A 198 10.71 6.28 8.90
CA GLY A 198 10.72 4.83 9.01
C GLY A 198 9.65 4.12 8.21
N ALA A 199 9.23 4.68 7.06
CA ALA A 199 8.43 3.95 6.10
C ALA A 199 9.10 2.61 5.75
N THR A 200 8.33 1.53 5.76
CA THR A 200 8.78 0.23 5.26
C THR A 200 8.31 -0.03 3.82
N TRP A 201 7.26 0.67 3.41
CA TRP A 201 6.73 0.66 2.04
C TRP A 201 6.51 2.08 1.55
N ILE A 202 7.27 2.51 0.52
CA ILE A 202 7.00 3.73 -0.22
C ILE A 202 6.26 3.40 -1.52
N ARG A 203 5.30 4.25 -1.94
CA ARG A 203 4.39 4.01 -3.06
C ARG A 203 4.67 5.00 -4.19
N LEU A 204 5.41 4.57 -5.20
CA LEU A 204 5.82 5.44 -6.31
C LEU A 204 5.20 5.01 -7.63
N GLY A 205 4.63 5.96 -8.36
CA GLY A 205 4.02 5.76 -9.68
C GLY A 205 4.71 6.57 -10.77
N THR A 206 4.48 7.87 -10.81
CA THR A 206 4.99 8.79 -11.85
C THR A 206 6.52 8.76 -12.01
N MET A 207 7.25 8.56 -10.93
CA MET A 207 8.71 8.45 -10.99
C MET A 207 9.19 7.20 -11.72
N LEU A 208 8.39 6.12 -11.74
CA LEU A 208 8.74 4.84 -12.36
C LEU A 208 8.17 4.71 -13.78
N PHE A 209 6.95 5.16 -13.97
CA PHE A 209 6.21 4.95 -15.23
C PHE A 209 6.09 6.19 -16.12
N GLY A 210 6.55 7.34 -15.62
CA GLY A 210 6.33 8.64 -16.26
C GLY A 210 4.92 9.19 -16.02
N GLU A 211 4.64 10.35 -16.59
CA GLU A 211 3.31 10.96 -16.54
C GLU A 211 2.27 10.10 -17.26
N ARG A 212 1.05 10.17 -16.78
CA ARG A 212 -0.10 9.49 -17.38
C ARG A 212 -0.51 10.26 -18.61
N LYS A 213 -0.64 9.57 -19.73
CA LYS A 213 -1.23 10.10 -20.95
C LYS A 213 -2.75 9.98 -20.90
#